data_299a887dec9a3b19e740486e959ea13b
#
_entry.id   299a887dec9a3b19e740486e959ea13b
#
_cell.length_a   1.000
_cell.length_b   1.000
_cell.length_c   1.000
_cell.angle_alpha   90.00
_cell.angle_beta   90.00
_cell.angle_gamma   90.00
#
_symmetry.space_group_name_H-M   'P 1'
#
loop_
_entity.id
_entity.type
_entity.pdbx_description
1 polymer ?
#
loop_
_entity_poly.entity_id
_entity_poly.type
_entity_poly.pdbx_seq_one_letter_code
_entity_poly.pdbx_strand_id
1 'polypeptide(L)'
;MTRFKYETTDGSTYKLLLKNAKNNRRYMTPAESALWECLRSKNLGVRFRRQHPIEGYIPDFVCLKKQLVIEVDGGYHFIEGQQISDDERTFYLNQRGFDVIRFTNDEILSNIDCVINQIKDAIMSKEDIKSTTPAGTPLLGRGRERLIIFSAPSGSGKSTIVQWLMQEHPELKLYFSISCTSRPPRGTEQNGVEYFFISPEEFRDRIAKDEFLEYEEVYHDRFYGTLKQQVERQREAGQNVVFDVDVKGGVNIKKFYGNEALSLFIQPPSIEELRRRLEGRATDTPEAIRERLAKAEYELTFAPQFDHIIVNDDLETAKQDTLQQIKSFLSNQ
;
A
#
# COMPACT_ATOMS: atom_id res chain seq x y z
N MET A 1 -23.43 28.13 -3.91
CA MET A 1 -22.28 27.24 -3.56
C MET A 1 -22.60 25.86 -4.08
N THR A 2 -22.04 25.52 -5.21
CA THR A 2 -22.17 24.18 -5.83
C THR A 2 -21.31 23.21 -5.01
N ARG A 3 -21.92 22.48 -4.09
CA ARG A 3 -21.27 21.39 -3.39
C ARG A 3 -20.90 20.32 -4.41
N PHE A 4 -19.64 19.98 -4.49
CA PHE A 4 -19.11 19.00 -5.42
C PHE A 4 -19.87 17.68 -5.32
N LYS A 5 -20.49 17.25 -6.41
CA LYS A 5 -21.16 15.93 -6.51
C LYS A 5 -20.17 14.77 -6.43
N TYR A 6 -18.88 15.04 -6.55
CA TYR A 6 -17.78 14.09 -6.82
C TYR A 6 -16.71 14.16 -5.72
N GLU A 7 -17.13 14.18 -4.44
CA GLU A 7 -16.19 14.29 -3.30
C GLU A 7 -15.28 13.05 -3.14
N THR A 8 -15.59 11.95 -3.80
CA THR A 8 -14.97 10.64 -3.60
C THR A 8 -14.53 9.92 -4.87
N THR A 9 -14.70 10.53 -6.04
CA THR A 9 -14.28 10.01 -7.35
C THR A 9 -14.26 11.10 -8.40
N ASP A 10 -13.53 10.92 -9.48
CA ASP A 10 -13.57 11.83 -10.61
C ASP A 10 -14.95 11.86 -11.32
N GLY A 11 -15.25 12.95 -12.01
CA GLY A 11 -16.59 13.16 -12.58
C GLY A 11 -16.96 12.20 -13.71
N SER A 12 -15.98 11.62 -14.42
CA SER A 12 -16.21 10.65 -15.50
C SER A 12 -16.55 9.28 -14.95
N THR A 13 -15.75 8.78 -14.03
CA THR A 13 -15.97 7.52 -13.30
C THR A 13 -17.28 7.56 -12.51
N TYR A 14 -17.58 8.68 -11.84
CA TYR A 14 -18.87 8.84 -11.13
C TYR A 14 -20.06 8.68 -12.05
N LYS A 15 -20.05 9.30 -13.25
CA LYS A 15 -21.15 9.17 -14.22
C LYS A 15 -21.31 7.75 -14.71
N LEU A 16 -20.21 7.03 -14.94
CA LEU A 16 -20.21 5.63 -15.37
C LEU A 16 -20.86 4.73 -14.32
N LEU A 17 -20.48 4.89 -13.05
CA LEU A 17 -20.98 4.07 -11.94
C LEU A 17 -22.41 4.45 -11.50
N LEU A 18 -22.88 5.65 -11.84
CA LEU A 18 -24.16 6.16 -11.37
C LEU A 18 -25.36 5.29 -11.80
N LYS A 19 -25.28 4.65 -12.97
CA LYS A 19 -26.33 3.74 -13.47
C LYS A 19 -26.44 2.52 -12.57
N ASN A 20 -25.30 1.90 -12.23
CA ASN A 20 -25.26 0.73 -11.34
C ASN A 20 -25.69 1.11 -9.91
N ALA A 21 -25.19 2.23 -9.39
CA ALA A 21 -25.59 2.76 -8.08
C ALA A 21 -27.11 3.03 -7.97
N LYS A 22 -27.74 3.46 -9.07
CA LYS A 22 -29.20 3.64 -9.11
C LYS A 22 -29.95 2.32 -9.12
N ASN A 23 -29.44 1.32 -9.84
CA ASN A 23 -30.03 -0.01 -9.88
C ASN A 23 -29.95 -0.68 -8.50
N ASN A 24 -28.76 -0.69 -7.87
CA ASN A 24 -28.55 -1.27 -6.55
C ASN A 24 -29.50 -0.62 -5.51
N ARG A 25 -29.64 0.71 -5.53
CA ARG A 25 -30.62 1.40 -4.65
C ARG A 25 -32.07 0.98 -4.87
N ARG A 26 -32.44 0.51 -6.07
CA ARG A 26 -33.79 0.07 -6.41
C ARG A 26 -34.04 -1.38 -6.00
N TYR A 27 -33.00 -2.20 -6.05
CA TYR A 27 -33.08 -3.66 -5.81
C TYR A 27 -32.24 -4.07 -4.60
N MET A 28 -32.48 -3.41 -3.47
CA MET A 28 -31.81 -3.73 -2.21
C MET A 28 -32.29 -5.11 -1.69
N THR A 29 -31.35 -5.85 -1.09
CA THR A 29 -31.69 -7.09 -0.36
C THR A 29 -32.55 -6.80 0.88
N PRO A 30 -33.25 -7.80 1.44
CA PRO A 30 -33.96 -7.62 2.71
C PRO A 30 -33.07 -7.10 3.84
N ALA A 31 -31.84 -7.61 3.97
CA ALA A 31 -30.88 -7.18 4.99
C ALA A 31 -30.41 -5.73 4.76
N GLU A 32 -30.04 -5.36 3.54
CA GLU A 32 -29.73 -3.96 3.20
C GLU A 32 -30.89 -3.02 3.50
N SER A 33 -32.12 -3.45 3.20
CA SER A 33 -33.32 -2.65 3.44
C SER A 33 -33.57 -2.44 4.94
N ALA A 34 -33.43 -3.49 5.75
CA ALA A 34 -33.57 -3.42 7.21
C ALA A 34 -32.50 -2.49 7.81
N LEU A 35 -31.24 -2.66 7.41
CA LEU A 35 -30.14 -1.84 7.89
C LEU A 35 -30.32 -0.37 7.45
N TRP A 36 -30.77 -0.12 6.21
CA TRP A 36 -31.04 1.24 5.72
C TRP A 36 -32.07 1.99 6.55
N GLU A 37 -33.14 1.34 7.00
CA GLU A 37 -34.13 1.99 7.87
C GLU A 37 -33.52 2.48 9.19
N CYS A 38 -32.52 1.78 9.71
CA CYS A 38 -31.76 2.19 10.89
C CYS A 38 -30.75 3.31 10.62
N LEU A 39 -30.17 3.37 9.42
CA LEU A 39 -29.10 4.33 9.08
C LEU A 39 -29.62 5.66 8.49
N ARG A 40 -30.79 5.64 7.80
CA ARG A 40 -31.36 6.81 7.12
C ARG A 40 -31.68 7.95 8.10
N SER A 41 -31.84 9.15 7.53
CA SER A 41 -32.32 10.34 8.27
C SER A 41 -31.45 10.76 9.47
N LYS A 42 -30.20 10.31 9.52
CA LYS A 42 -29.26 10.52 10.62
C LYS A 42 -29.70 9.86 11.94
N ASN A 43 -30.41 8.74 11.89
CA ASN A 43 -30.87 8.04 13.10
C ASN A 43 -29.74 7.69 14.09
N LEU A 44 -28.48 7.53 13.59
CA LEU A 44 -27.30 7.30 14.42
C LEU A 44 -26.46 8.58 14.64
N GLY A 45 -27.08 9.79 14.50
CA GLY A 45 -26.41 11.08 14.68
C GLY A 45 -25.56 11.54 13.50
N VAL A 46 -25.25 10.66 12.55
CA VAL A 46 -24.43 10.93 11.36
C VAL A 46 -25.19 10.60 10.08
N ARG A 47 -24.74 11.20 8.96
CA ARG A 47 -25.39 10.97 7.67
C ARG A 47 -24.74 9.83 6.93
N PHE A 48 -25.47 8.74 6.70
CA PHE A 48 -25.10 7.70 5.73
C PHE A 48 -25.65 7.99 4.34
N ARG A 49 -24.91 7.54 3.34
CA ARG A 49 -25.33 7.45 1.94
C ARG A 49 -25.34 5.98 1.55
N ARG A 50 -26.31 5.54 0.79
CA ARG A 50 -26.36 4.18 0.23
C ARG A 50 -25.87 4.18 -1.21
N GLN A 51 -25.13 3.14 -1.58
CA GLN A 51 -24.66 2.91 -2.95
C GLN A 51 -24.01 4.19 -3.53
N HIS A 52 -23.04 4.75 -2.79
CA HIS A 52 -22.35 5.96 -3.18
C HIS A 52 -21.00 5.62 -3.79
N PRO A 53 -20.73 5.95 -5.08
CA PRO A 53 -19.45 5.64 -5.70
C PRO A 53 -18.27 6.27 -4.96
N ILE A 54 -17.28 5.45 -4.62
CA ILE A 54 -15.99 5.85 -4.10
C ILE A 54 -14.95 5.24 -5.02
N GLU A 55 -14.19 6.07 -5.76
CA GLU A 55 -13.29 5.63 -6.83
C GLU A 55 -14.03 4.72 -7.85
N GLY A 56 -13.56 3.52 -8.07
CA GLY A 56 -14.20 2.50 -8.92
C GLY A 56 -15.27 1.65 -8.24
N TYR A 57 -15.55 1.87 -6.94
CA TYR A 57 -16.41 1.01 -6.12
C TYR A 57 -17.73 1.66 -5.74
N ILE A 58 -18.74 0.84 -5.44
CA ILE A 58 -20.04 1.26 -4.96
C ILE A 58 -20.35 0.51 -3.67
N PRO A 59 -19.90 1.02 -2.50
CA PRO A 59 -20.23 0.42 -1.20
C PRO A 59 -21.72 0.51 -0.90
N ASP A 60 -22.25 -0.46 -0.11
CA ASP A 60 -23.66 -0.47 0.25
C ASP A 60 -24.03 0.78 1.05
N PHE A 61 -23.27 1.08 2.08
CA PHE A 61 -23.47 2.30 2.86
C PHE A 61 -22.14 2.97 3.20
N VAL A 62 -22.15 4.32 3.24
CA VAL A 62 -20.98 5.10 3.63
C VAL A 62 -21.37 6.33 4.43
N CYS A 63 -20.63 6.57 5.51
CA CYS A 63 -20.61 7.84 6.24
C CYS A 63 -19.34 8.61 5.88
N LEU A 64 -19.41 9.58 4.97
CA LEU A 64 -18.25 10.37 4.55
C LEU A 64 -17.63 11.17 5.70
N LYS A 65 -18.46 11.67 6.63
CA LYS A 65 -17.99 12.47 7.77
C LYS A 65 -17.11 11.67 8.73
N LYS A 66 -17.42 10.39 8.89
CA LYS A 66 -16.69 9.45 9.77
C LYS A 66 -15.76 8.51 9.00
N GLN A 67 -15.69 8.66 7.66
CA GLN A 67 -14.91 7.76 6.79
C GLN A 67 -15.19 6.28 7.11
N LEU A 68 -16.45 5.93 7.24
CA LEU A 68 -16.92 4.59 7.59
C LEU A 68 -17.74 4.02 6.45
N VAL A 69 -17.33 2.87 5.93
CA VAL A 69 -18.04 2.05 4.96
C VAL A 69 -18.65 0.85 5.66
N ILE A 70 -19.87 0.50 5.27
CA ILE A 70 -20.56 -0.70 5.72
C ILE A 70 -20.94 -1.50 4.49
N GLU A 71 -20.55 -2.77 4.46
CA GLU A 71 -20.84 -3.75 3.42
C GLU A 71 -21.78 -4.81 4.00
N VAL A 72 -22.70 -5.30 3.18
CA VAL A 72 -23.66 -6.35 3.54
C VAL A 72 -23.40 -7.58 2.69
N ASP A 73 -22.75 -8.59 3.28
CA ASP A 73 -22.37 -9.80 2.57
C ASP A 73 -23.55 -10.75 2.43
N GLY A 74 -23.93 -11.04 1.19
CA GLY A 74 -24.88 -12.10 0.88
C GLY A 74 -24.28 -13.47 1.18
N GLY A 75 -24.95 -14.28 1.98
CA GLY A 75 -24.51 -15.62 2.41
C GLY A 75 -24.34 -16.66 1.30
N TYR A 76 -23.81 -16.29 0.15
CA TYR A 76 -23.44 -17.20 -0.93
C TYR A 76 -21.98 -17.61 -0.79
N HIS A 77 -21.80 -18.85 -0.35
CA HIS A 77 -20.65 -19.74 -0.51
C HIS A 77 -19.35 -19.12 -1.01
N PHE A 78 -18.32 -19.27 -0.18
CA PHE A 78 -16.91 -19.18 -0.47
C PHE A 78 -16.56 -19.74 -1.87
N ILE A 79 -16.55 -18.88 -2.86
CA ILE A 79 -15.84 -19.11 -4.12
C ILE A 79 -14.52 -18.37 -3.95
N GLU A 80 -13.39 -19.07 -3.96
CA GLU A 80 -12.04 -18.55 -3.73
C GLU A 80 -11.70 -17.25 -4.52
N GLY A 81 -12.36 -17.04 -5.67
CA GLY A 81 -12.16 -15.83 -6.47
C GLY A 81 -12.89 -14.57 -5.97
N GLN A 82 -13.92 -14.70 -5.12
CA GLN A 82 -14.72 -13.56 -4.63
C GLN A 82 -14.08 -12.92 -3.40
N GLN A 83 -13.43 -13.70 -2.57
CA GLN A 83 -12.72 -13.22 -1.37
C GLN A 83 -11.52 -12.32 -1.74
N ILE A 84 -10.82 -12.65 -2.82
CA ILE A 84 -9.69 -11.84 -3.34
C ILE A 84 -10.17 -10.45 -3.78
N SER A 85 -11.32 -10.36 -4.45
CA SER A 85 -11.91 -9.08 -4.88
C SER A 85 -12.39 -8.22 -3.69
N ASP A 86 -12.87 -8.84 -2.61
CA ASP A 86 -13.38 -8.15 -1.42
C ASP A 86 -12.25 -7.63 -0.53
N ASP A 87 -11.14 -8.36 -0.44
CA ASP A 87 -9.94 -7.92 0.28
C ASP A 87 -9.25 -6.76 -0.44
N GLU A 88 -9.15 -6.81 -1.77
CA GLU A 88 -8.68 -5.69 -2.61
C GLU A 88 -9.53 -4.44 -2.41
N ARG A 89 -10.86 -4.61 -2.42
CA ARG A 89 -11.83 -3.54 -2.22
C ARG A 89 -11.68 -2.90 -0.86
N THR A 90 -11.52 -3.71 0.19
CA THR A 90 -11.29 -3.24 1.56
C THR A 90 -9.97 -2.47 1.65
N PHE A 91 -8.92 -3.00 1.06
CA PHE A 91 -7.62 -2.35 1.02
C PHE A 91 -7.69 -0.96 0.35
N TYR A 92 -8.36 -0.84 -0.80
CA TYR A 92 -8.53 0.45 -1.49
C TYR A 92 -9.33 1.46 -0.66
N LEU A 93 -10.40 1.02 0.00
CA LEU A 93 -11.21 1.88 0.85
C LEU A 93 -10.44 2.32 2.09
N ASN A 94 -9.66 1.41 2.71
CA ASN A 94 -8.80 1.73 3.84
C ASN A 94 -7.71 2.74 3.47
N GLN A 95 -7.11 2.62 2.29
CA GLN A 95 -6.13 3.60 1.80
C GLN A 95 -6.70 5.01 1.58
N ARG A 96 -8.02 5.11 1.35
CA ARG A 96 -8.74 6.37 1.29
C ARG A 96 -9.19 6.89 2.66
N GLY A 97 -8.71 6.26 3.73
CA GLY A 97 -9.04 6.59 5.10
C GLY A 97 -10.41 6.08 5.54
N PHE A 98 -11.09 5.25 4.73
CA PHE A 98 -12.33 4.63 5.12
C PHE A 98 -12.07 3.33 5.88
N ASP A 99 -12.62 3.19 7.09
CA ASP A 99 -12.74 1.88 7.71
C ASP A 99 -13.91 1.13 7.06
N VAL A 100 -13.72 -0.17 6.86
CA VAL A 100 -14.75 -1.04 6.31
C VAL A 100 -15.17 -2.03 7.36
N ILE A 101 -16.47 -2.06 7.67
CA ILE A 101 -17.08 -3.10 8.50
C ILE A 101 -18.07 -3.89 7.65
N ARG A 102 -18.09 -5.21 7.87
CA ARG A 102 -18.95 -6.13 7.14
C ARG A 102 -19.90 -6.83 8.09
N PHE A 103 -21.11 -7.06 7.59
CA PHE A 103 -22.12 -7.85 8.26
C PHE A 103 -22.76 -8.79 7.26
N THR A 104 -22.95 -10.02 7.65
CA THR A 104 -23.70 -10.98 6.85
C THR A 104 -25.20 -10.67 6.87
N ASN A 105 -25.90 -11.13 5.86
CA ASN A 105 -27.38 -11.04 5.84
C ASN A 105 -27.99 -11.63 7.12
N ASP A 106 -27.47 -12.76 7.59
CA ASP A 106 -27.99 -13.47 8.76
C ASP A 106 -27.77 -12.66 10.04
N GLU A 107 -26.62 -12.03 10.24
CA GLU A 107 -26.37 -11.15 11.38
C GLU A 107 -27.36 -9.98 11.43
N ILE A 108 -27.61 -9.33 10.30
CA ILE A 108 -28.53 -8.20 10.21
C ILE A 108 -29.96 -8.63 10.48
N LEU A 109 -30.41 -9.74 9.87
CA LEU A 109 -31.80 -10.19 9.97
C LEU A 109 -32.10 -10.86 11.30
N SER A 110 -31.10 -11.50 11.94
CA SER A 110 -31.30 -12.18 13.22
C SER A 110 -31.15 -11.25 14.43
N ASN A 111 -30.24 -10.26 14.38
CA ASN A 111 -29.96 -9.37 15.52
C ASN A 111 -29.49 -7.97 15.09
N ILE A 112 -30.38 -7.19 14.52
CA ILE A 112 -30.09 -5.85 14.02
C ILE A 112 -29.60 -4.90 15.14
N ASP A 113 -30.03 -5.07 16.38
CA ASP A 113 -29.61 -4.23 17.49
C ASP A 113 -28.13 -4.40 17.82
N CYS A 114 -27.61 -5.64 17.72
CA CYS A 114 -26.19 -5.91 17.88
C CYS A 114 -25.37 -5.23 16.77
N VAL A 115 -25.83 -5.35 15.52
CA VAL A 115 -25.20 -4.69 14.36
C VAL A 115 -25.19 -3.16 14.54
N ILE A 116 -26.29 -2.56 14.96
CA ILE A 116 -26.41 -1.12 15.20
C ILE A 116 -25.48 -0.65 16.33
N ASN A 117 -25.30 -1.43 17.37
CA ASN A 117 -24.37 -1.09 18.45
C ASN A 117 -22.92 -1.12 17.97
N GLN A 118 -22.51 -2.12 17.18
CA GLN A 118 -21.17 -2.14 16.57
C GLN A 118 -20.95 -0.94 15.65
N ILE A 119 -21.94 -0.54 14.86
CA ILE A 119 -21.86 0.66 14.01
C ILE A 119 -21.73 1.93 14.84
N LYS A 120 -22.47 2.06 15.98
CA LYS A 120 -22.32 3.20 16.88
C LYS A 120 -20.93 3.28 17.51
N ASP A 121 -20.38 2.15 17.92
CA ASP A 121 -19.00 2.09 18.45
C ASP A 121 -17.98 2.53 17.43
N ALA A 122 -18.11 2.09 16.18
CA ALA A 122 -17.28 2.53 15.05
C ALA A 122 -17.45 4.02 14.74
N ILE A 123 -18.64 4.60 14.88
CA ILE A 123 -18.89 6.03 14.73
C ILE A 123 -18.22 6.83 15.85
N MET A 124 -18.27 6.34 17.11
CA MET A 124 -17.72 7.03 18.26
C MET A 124 -16.21 6.96 18.33
N SER A 125 -15.59 5.90 17.85
CA SER A 125 -14.14 5.74 17.82
C SER A 125 -13.43 6.71 16.86
N LYS A 126 -14.16 7.30 15.91
CA LYS A 126 -13.61 8.25 14.93
C LYS A 126 -13.91 9.70 15.26
N GLU A 127 -12.87 10.54 15.23
CA GLU A 127 -13.04 11.99 15.29
C GLU A 127 -13.80 12.52 14.06
N ASP A 128 -14.59 13.58 14.26
CA ASP A 128 -15.27 14.26 13.15
C ASP A 128 -14.25 14.98 12.27
N ILE A 129 -14.20 14.65 10.99
CA ILE A 129 -13.45 15.45 10.02
C ILE A 129 -14.13 16.82 9.91
N LYS A 130 -13.49 17.84 10.50
CA LYS A 130 -13.88 19.23 10.30
C LYS A 130 -13.66 19.58 8.83
N SER A 131 -14.75 19.79 8.08
CA SER A 131 -14.69 20.29 6.70
C SER A 131 -14.21 21.73 6.72
N THR A 132 -12.93 21.97 6.79
CA THR A 132 -12.30 23.26 6.50
C THR A 132 -10.93 23.03 5.90
N THR A 133 -10.91 22.80 4.58
CA THR A 133 -9.73 23.22 3.82
C THR A 133 -10.20 23.67 2.45
N PRO A 134 -9.94 24.93 2.05
CA PRO A 134 -10.08 25.36 0.67
C PRO A 134 -9.04 24.64 -0.20
N ALA A 135 -9.46 24.21 -1.38
CA ALA A 135 -8.53 23.72 -2.39
C ALA A 135 -7.46 24.79 -2.65
N GLY A 136 -6.19 24.41 -2.53
CA GLY A 136 -5.09 25.20 -3.09
C GLY A 136 -4.17 25.87 -2.08
N THR A 137 -3.66 25.14 -1.06
CA THR A 137 -2.40 25.53 -0.42
C THR A 137 -1.66 24.24 -0.05
N PRO A 138 -0.39 24.08 -0.45
CA PRO A 138 0.43 22.98 0.07
C PRO A 138 0.54 23.19 1.56
N LEU A 139 0.10 22.21 2.36
CA LEU A 139 0.34 22.18 3.81
C LEU A 139 1.83 21.94 4.03
N LEU A 140 2.61 23.00 3.98
CA LEU A 140 3.96 23.09 4.56
C LEU A 140 3.78 23.03 6.08
N GLY A 141 4.27 21.96 6.72
CA GLY A 141 4.59 21.95 8.13
C GLY A 141 3.76 21.09 9.06
N ARG A 142 3.57 19.79 8.78
CA ARG A 142 3.49 18.72 9.81
C ARG A 142 4.18 17.50 9.22
N GLY A 143 5.06 16.88 10.00
CA GLY A 143 6.00 15.89 9.60
C GLY A 143 5.44 14.88 8.61
N ARG A 144 5.86 15.00 7.35
CA ARG A 144 5.64 13.95 6.36
C ARG A 144 6.46 12.76 6.81
N GLU A 145 5.82 11.61 6.86
CA GLU A 145 6.50 10.36 7.15
C GLU A 145 7.65 10.14 6.16
N ARG A 146 8.71 9.51 6.65
CA ARG A 146 10.00 9.40 5.97
C ARG A 146 10.05 8.19 5.04
N LEU A 147 11.05 8.19 4.20
CA LEU A 147 11.29 7.14 3.21
C LEU A 147 12.61 6.44 3.54
N ILE A 148 12.62 5.12 3.53
CA ILE A 148 13.81 4.31 3.81
C ILE A 148 14.06 3.41 2.61
N ILE A 149 15.21 3.57 1.98
CA ILE A 149 15.60 2.87 0.77
C ILE A 149 16.66 1.84 1.13
N PHE A 150 16.40 0.58 0.80
CA PHE A 150 17.35 -0.50 0.93
C PHE A 150 17.76 -1.01 -0.43
N SER A 151 19.06 -1.09 -0.66
CA SER A 151 19.64 -1.77 -1.80
C SER A 151 20.80 -2.67 -1.37
N ALA A 152 21.01 -3.74 -2.07
CA ALA A 152 22.07 -4.69 -1.76
C ALA A 152 22.29 -5.68 -2.90
N PRO A 153 23.47 -6.23 -3.06
CA PRO A 153 23.67 -7.43 -3.86
C PRO A 153 22.84 -8.62 -3.34
N SER A 154 22.42 -9.47 -4.26
CA SER A 154 21.68 -10.69 -3.91
C SER A 154 22.52 -11.58 -2.98
N GLY A 155 21.97 -11.94 -1.82
CA GLY A 155 22.67 -12.74 -0.82
C GLY A 155 23.37 -11.94 0.29
N SER A 156 23.31 -10.61 0.28
CA SER A 156 23.92 -9.75 1.31
C SER A 156 23.16 -9.73 2.65
N GLY A 157 21.96 -10.35 2.74
CA GLY A 157 21.16 -10.41 3.98
C GLY A 157 20.15 -9.27 4.13
N LYS A 158 19.94 -8.43 3.11
CA LYS A 158 18.96 -7.31 3.10
C LYS A 158 17.58 -7.73 3.61
N SER A 159 16.98 -8.75 2.99
CA SER A 159 15.61 -9.18 3.32
C SER A 159 15.48 -9.64 4.78
N THR A 160 16.51 -10.30 5.32
CA THR A 160 16.55 -10.72 6.72
C THR A 160 16.54 -9.52 7.68
N ILE A 161 17.34 -8.49 7.37
CA ILE A 161 17.41 -7.26 8.18
C ILE A 161 16.08 -6.50 8.09
N VAL A 162 15.52 -6.33 6.90
CA VAL A 162 14.26 -5.59 6.72
C VAL A 162 13.09 -6.30 7.39
N GLN A 163 12.97 -7.63 7.24
CA GLN A 163 11.93 -8.41 7.92
C GLN A 163 12.05 -8.31 9.44
N TRP A 164 13.26 -8.42 9.99
CA TRP A 164 13.49 -8.25 11.42
C TRP A 164 13.06 -6.86 11.91
N LEU A 165 13.42 -5.78 11.20
CA LEU A 165 13.00 -4.42 11.54
C LEU A 165 11.47 -4.29 11.58
N MET A 166 10.77 -4.85 10.59
CA MET A 166 9.30 -4.75 10.52
C MET A 166 8.60 -5.58 11.59
N GLN A 167 9.18 -6.72 12.00
CA GLN A 167 8.59 -7.61 13.00
C GLN A 167 8.88 -7.16 14.43
N GLU A 168 10.13 -6.77 14.73
CA GLU A 168 10.58 -6.49 16.08
C GLU A 168 10.48 -4.99 16.45
N HIS A 169 10.32 -4.10 15.46
CA HIS A 169 10.28 -2.66 15.64
C HIS A 169 9.03 -2.00 15.05
N PRO A 170 7.80 -2.41 15.46
CA PRO A 170 6.55 -1.82 14.96
C PRO A 170 6.42 -0.33 15.27
N GLU A 171 7.14 0.18 16.28
CA GLU A 171 7.19 1.60 16.62
C GLU A 171 7.74 2.47 15.49
N LEU A 172 8.52 1.91 14.57
CA LEU A 172 9.06 2.61 13.41
C LEU A 172 8.03 2.83 12.30
N LYS A 173 6.86 2.20 12.39
CA LYS A 173 5.77 2.29 11.38
C LYS A 173 6.28 2.11 9.94
N LEU A 174 7.07 1.07 9.74
CA LEU A 174 7.65 0.73 8.45
C LEU A 174 6.65 -0.07 7.61
N TYR A 175 6.43 0.36 6.37
CA TYR A 175 5.55 -0.31 5.42
C TYR A 175 6.22 -0.40 4.06
N PHE A 176 6.19 -1.57 3.44
CA PHE A 176 6.73 -1.72 2.10
C PHE A 176 6.01 -0.86 1.08
N SER A 177 6.79 -0.27 0.16
CA SER A 177 6.25 0.25 -1.09
C SER A 177 5.87 -0.92 -1.98
N ILE A 178 4.61 -1.00 -2.36
CA ILE A 178 4.12 -2.05 -3.27
C ILE A 178 4.36 -1.58 -4.70
N SER A 179 5.28 -2.25 -5.40
CA SER A 179 5.63 -1.92 -6.78
C SER A 179 4.57 -2.39 -7.77
N CYS A 180 4.47 -1.73 -8.94
CA CYS A 180 3.73 -2.22 -10.09
C CYS A 180 4.56 -3.21 -10.90
N THR A 181 3.92 -4.17 -11.54
CA THR A 181 4.53 -5.04 -12.54
C THR A 181 3.59 -5.37 -13.67
N SER A 182 4.14 -5.56 -14.87
CA SER A 182 3.35 -5.99 -16.04
C SER A 182 3.35 -7.51 -16.25
N ARG A 183 4.06 -8.27 -15.41
CA ARG A 183 3.94 -9.73 -15.47
C ARG A 183 2.66 -10.22 -14.82
N PRO A 184 2.14 -11.38 -15.23
CA PRO A 184 1.04 -12.01 -14.54
C PRO A 184 1.46 -12.46 -13.11
N PRO A 185 0.50 -12.55 -12.16
CA PRO A 185 0.73 -13.12 -10.84
C PRO A 185 1.30 -14.55 -10.91
N ARG A 186 2.11 -14.93 -9.92
CA ARG A 186 2.67 -16.29 -9.79
C ARG A 186 2.09 -16.95 -8.55
N GLY A 187 1.63 -18.18 -8.69
CA GLY A 187 1.12 -18.96 -7.58
C GLY A 187 0.02 -18.25 -6.80
N THR A 188 0.27 -17.90 -5.56
CA THR A 188 -0.67 -17.24 -4.64
C THR A 188 -0.46 -15.72 -4.54
N GLU A 189 0.34 -15.11 -5.43
CA GLU A 189 0.55 -13.64 -5.41
C GLU A 189 -0.76 -12.90 -5.66
N GLN A 190 -1.00 -11.86 -4.87
CA GLN A 190 -2.22 -11.06 -4.89
C GLN A 190 -1.94 -9.65 -5.37
N ASN A 191 -2.84 -9.10 -6.16
CA ASN A 191 -2.75 -7.73 -6.62
C ASN A 191 -2.90 -6.76 -5.44
N GLY A 192 -1.94 -5.82 -5.31
CA GLY A 192 -1.92 -4.86 -4.21
C GLY A 192 -1.31 -5.39 -2.91
N VAL A 193 -0.87 -6.65 -2.87
CA VAL A 193 -0.13 -7.25 -1.75
C VAL A 193 1.35 -7.37 -2.11
N GLU A 194 1.71 -8.26 -3.03
CA GLU A 194 3.09 -8.38 -3.50
C GLU A 194 3.42 -7.35 -4.58
N TYR A 195 2.50 -7.15 -5.51
CA TYR A 195 2.61 -6.19 -6.61
C TYR A 195 1.24 -5.63 -7.01
N PHE A 196 1.23 -4.45 -7.65
CA PHE A 196 0.13 -4.03 -8.50
C PHE A 196 0.36 -4.61 -9.90
N PHE A 197 -0.47 -5.58 -10.30
CA PHE A 197 -0.38 -6.21 -11.61
C PHE A 197 -1.20 -5.39 -12.62
N ILE A 198 -0.52 -4.81 -13.60
CA ILE A 198 -1.13 -4.00 -14.67
C ILE A 198 -0.68 -4.53 -16.02
N SER A 199 -1.39 -4.18 -17.11
CA SER A 199 -0.97 -4.62 -18.43
C SER A 199 0.31 -3.91 -18.92
N PRO A 200 1.08 -4.48 -19.83
CA PRO A 200 2.24 -3.81 -20.42
C PRO A 200 1.87 -2.48 -21.09
N GLU A 201 0.69 -2.39 -21.72
CA GLU A 201 0.18 -1.16 -22.34
C GLU A 201 -0.09 -0.10 -21.29
N GLU A 202 -0.79 -0.45 -20.21
CA GLU A 202 -1.06 0.46 -19.11
C GLU A 202 0.25 0.92 -18.44
N PHE A 203 1.24 0.02 -18.31
CA PHE A 203 2.54 0.37 -17.75
C PHE A 203 3.24 1.43 -18.60
N ARG A 204 3.27 1.25 -19.94
CA ARG A 204 3.85 2.23 -20.88
C ARG A 204 3.11 3.57 -20.86
N ASP A 205 1.79 3.54 -20.79
CA ASP A 205 0.98 4.76 -20.66
C ASP A 205 1.33 5.56 -19.41
N ARG A 206 1.57 4.88 -18.28
CA ARG A 206 2.00 5.50 -17.03
C ARG A 206 3.43 6.01 -17.09
N ILE A 207 4.35 5.33 -17.80
CA ILE A 207 5.70 5.86 -18.10
C ILE A 207 5.57 7.17 -18.88
N ALA A 208 4.77 7.20 -19.95
CA ALA A 208 4.58 8.39 -20.77
C ALA A 208 4.02 9.59 -19.99
N LYS A 209 3.27 9.33 -18.90
CA LYS A 209 2.72 10.34 -17.99
C LYS A 209 3.66 10.69 -16.82
N ASP A 210 4.87 10.16 -16.79
CA ASP A 210 5.85 10.38 -15.71
C ASP A 210 5.30 10.02 -14.30
N GLU A 211 4.50 8.95 -14.20
CA GLU A 211 3.87 8.54 -12.95
C GLU A 211 4.78 7.69 -12.04
N PHE A 212 5.89 7.15 -12.56
CA PHE A 212 6.82 6.33 -11.81
C PHE A 212 7.97 7.13 -11.17
N LEU A 213 8.38 6.72 -9.97
CA LEU A 213 9.63 7.17 -9.33
C LEU A 213 10.84 6.52 -9.98
N GLU A 214 10.69 5.24 -10.23
CA GLU A 214 11.64 4.38 -10.93
C GLU A 214 10.87 3.29 -11.66
N TYR A 215 11.45 2.77 -12.75
CA TYR A 215 10.96 1.58 -13.42
C TYR A 215 12.10 0.91 -14.19
N GLU A 216 11.95 -0.40 -14.42
CA GLU A 216 12.88 -1.19 -15.22
C GLU A 216 12.11 -2.20 -16.09
N GLU A 217 12.54 -2.34 -17.33
CA GLU A 217 12.13 -3.44 -18.19
C GLU A 217 13.14 -4.60 -18.05
N VAL A 218 12.80 -5.61 -17.25
CA VAL A 218 13.67 -6.75 -16.94
C VAL A 218 13.73 -7.75 -18.09
N TYR A 219 12.60 -7.95 -18.77
CA TYR A 219 12.46 -8.74 -20.00
C TYR A 219 11.46 -8.03 -20.90
N HIS A 220 11.42 -8.39 -22.18
CA HIS A 220 10.46 -7.81 -23.14
C HIS A 220 9.04 -7.86 -22.57
N ASP A 221 8.40 -6.67 -22.44
CA ASP A 221 7.08 -6.44 -21.87
C ASP A 221 6.92 -6.82 -20.38
N ARG A 222 8.01 -7.04 -19.67
CA ARG A 222 7.98 -7.29 -18.22
C ARG A 222 8.63 -6.15 -17.47
N PHE A 223 7.79 -5.22 -17.07
CA PHE A 223 8.15 -4.03 -16.33
C PHE A 223 7.95 -4.21 -14.83
N TYR A 224 8.75 -3.51 -14.06
CA TYR A 224 8.59 -3.29 -12.62
C TYR A 224 8.81 -1.81 -12.36
N GLY A 225 8.08 -1.23 -11.40
CA GLY A 225 8.28 0.18 -11.05
C GLY A 225 7.43 0.62 -9.89
N THR A 226 7.81 1.75 -9.29
CA THR A 226 7.17 2.33 -8.12
C THR A 226 6.42 3.61 -8.48
N LEU A 227 5.11 3.65 -8.24
CA LEU A 227 4.27 4.80 -8.54
C LEU A 227 4.45 5.92 -7.51
N LYS A 228 4.71 7.16 -7.97
CA LYS A 228 4.81 8.38 -7.15
C LYS A 228 3.58 8.55 -6.24
N GLN A 229 2.40 8.42 -6.81
CA GLN A 229 1.14 8.59 -6.10
C GLN A 229 0.95 7.58 -4.97
N GLN A 230 1.37 6.33 -5.16
CA GLN A 230 1.25 5.29 -4.15
C GLN A 230 2.10 5.61 -2.91
N VAL A 231 3.33 6.06 -3.12
CA VAL A 231 4.25 6.44 -2.05
C VAL A 231 3.70 7.63 -1.26
N GLU A 232 3.20 8.66 -1.93
CA GLU A 232 2.65 9.83 -1.24
C GLU A 232 1.39 9.46 -0.42
N ARG A 233 0.54 8.56 -0.91
CA ARG A 233 -0.61 8.05 -0.15
C ARG A 233 -0.21 7.33 1.12
N GLN A 234 0.82 6.49 1.08
CA GLN A 234 1.33 5.79 2.26
C GLN A 234 1.88 6.79 3.29
N ARG A 235 2.62 7.81 2.85
CA ARG A 235 3.12 8.88 3.71
C ARG A 235 1.99 9.69 4.35
N GLU A 236 0.96 10.04 3.58
CA GLU A 236 -0.24 10.73 4.08
C GLU A 236 -1.01 9.89 5.11
N ALA A 237 -0.93 8.56 5.02
CA ALA A 237 -1.51 7.63 5.99
C ALA A 237 -0.67 7.45 7.27
N GLY A 238 0.43 8.19 7.44
CA GLY A 238 1.30 8.09 8.61
C GLY A 238 2.26 6.90 8.60
N GLN A 239 2.62 6.42 7.39
CA GLN A 239 3.49 5.27 7.17
C GLN A 239 4.88 5.71 6.72
N ASN A 240 5.93 5.24 7.38
CA ASN A 240 7.28 5.35 6.84
C ASN A 240 7.46 4.28 5.75
N VAL A 241 7.71 4.72 4.51
CA VAL A 241 7.72 3.83 3.35
C VAL A 241 9.09 3.21 3.14
N VAL A 242 9.13 1.89 3.07
CA VAL A 242 10.34 1.10 2.81
C VAL A 242 10.38 0.68 1.35
N PHE A 243 11.48 0.99 0.68
CA PHE A 243 11.79 0.53 -0.68
C PHE A 243 12.82 -0.59 -0.62
N ASP A 244 12.49 -1.72 -1.20
CA ASP A 244 13.41 -2.82 -1.49
C ASP A 244 13.65 -2.84 -3.01
N VAL A 245 14.63 -2.07 -3.47
CA VAL A 245 14.88 -1.81 -4.89
C VAL A 245 16.33 -2.12 -5.27
N ASP A 246 16.60 -2.22 -6.56
CA ASP A 246 17.94 -2.31 -7.07
C ASP A 246 18.73 -1.00 -6.85
N VAL A 247 20.01 -1.01 -7.15
CA VAL A 247 20.90 0.14 -6.88
C VAL A 247 20.55 1.37 -7.70
N LYS A 248 20.07 1.20 -8.95
CA LYS A 248 19.68 2.31 -9.80
C LYS A 248 18.37 2.95 -9.32
N GLY A 249 17.39 2.09 -9.01
CA GLY A 249 16.13 2.52 -8.43
C GLY A 249 16.35 3.27 -7.12
N GLY A 250 17.19 2.73 -6.24
CA GLY A 250 17.53 3.37 -4.96
C GLY A 250 18.15 4.76 -5.14
N VAL A 251 19.11 4.90 -6.04
CA VAL A 251 19.74 6.21 -6.35
C VAL A 251 18.71 7.18 -6.95
N ASN A 252 17.83 6.74 -7.84
CA ASN A 252 16.80 7.58 -8.45
C ASN A 252 15.78 8.07 -7.43
N ILE A 253 15.29 7.18 -6.55
CA ILE A 253 14.37 7.54 -5.46
C ILE A 253 15.06 8.56 -4.52
N LYS A 254 16.31 8.31 -4.14
CA LYS A 254 17.09 9.25 -3.30
C LYS A 254 17.25 10.62 -3.95
N LYS A 255 17.54 10.67 -5.25
CA LYS A 255 17.62 11.94 -5.99
C LYS A 255 16.29 12.70 -6.01
N PHE A 256 15.17 11.98 -6.12
CA PHE A 256 13.85 12.59 -6.18
C PHE A 256 13.42 13.18 -4.83
N TYR A 257 13.62 12.44 -3.73
CA TYR A 257 13.17 12.84 -2.39
C TYR A 257 14.22 13.57 -1.55
N GLY A 258 15.48 13.54 -1.96
CA GLY A 258 16.56 14.25 -1.25
C GLY A 258 16.66 13.85 0.21
N ASN A 259 16.55 14.86 1.10
CA ASN A 259 16.66 14.68 2.56
C ASN A 259 15.41 14.04 3.22
N GLU A 260 14.32 13.85 2.48
CA GLU A 260 13.14 13.15 2.99
C GLU A 260 13.32 11.62 2.95
N ALA A 261 14.36 11.13 2.27
CA ALA A 261 14.70 9.72 2.16
C ALA A 261 16.08 9.41 2.76
N LEU A 262 16.14 8.31 3.52
CA LEU A 262 17.38 7.67 3.97
C LEU A 262 17.70 6.51 3.05
N SER A 263 18.88 6.46 2.47
CA SER A 263 19.31 5.36 1.61
C SER A 263 20.40 4.52 2.29
N LEU A 264 20.14 3.22 2.41
CA LEU A 264 20.98 2.24 3.06
C LEU A 264 21.44 1.18 2.07
N PHE A 265 22.72 0.95 2.00
CA PHE A 265 23.32 -0.11 1.17
C PHE A 265 23.81 -1.24 2.07
N ILE A 266 23.22 -2.43 1.96
CA ILE A 266 23.67 -3.60 2.73
C ILE A 266 24.75 -4.33 1.95
N GLN A 267 25.97 -4.31 2.47
CA GLN A 267 27.15 -4.83 1.81
C GLN A 267 27.61 -6.13 2.46
N PRO A 268 27.96 -7.18 1.70
CA PRO A 268 28.68 -8.32 2.25
C PRO A 268 30.11 -7.89 2.62
N PRO A 269 30.80 -8.56 3.56
CA PRO A 269 32.17 -8.19 3.95
C PRO A 269 33.18 -8.38 2.81
N SER A 270 32.94 -9.35 1.93
CA SER A 270 33.73 -9.59 0.71
C SER A 270 32.94 -10.34 -0.36
N ILE A 271 33.44 -10.36 -1.59
CA ILE A 271 32.88 -11.16 -2.69
C ILE A 271 33.02 -12.67 -2.40
N GLU A 272 34.12 -13.07 -1.76
CA GLU A 272 34.37 -14.45 -1.37
C GLU A 272 33.32 -14.94 -0.37
N GLU A 273 32.99 -14.12 0.63
CA GLU A 273 31.94 -14.42 1.60
C GLU A 273 30.58 -14.46 0.94
N LEU A 274 30.29 -13.56 0.02
CA LEU A 274 29.06 -13.58 -0.77
C LEU A 274 28.95 -14.88 -1.57
N ARG A 275 30.04 -15.31 -2.22
CA ARG A 275 30.09 -16.59 -2.93
C ARG A 275 29.74 -17.75 -2.00
N ARG A 276 30.37 -17.81 -0.83
CA ARG A 276 30.11 -18.85 0.17
C ARG A 276 28.65 -18.90 0.61
N ARG A 277 28.02 -17.73 0.80
CA ARG A 277 26.60 -17.61 1.16
C ARG A 277 25.68 -18.08 0.04
N LEU A 278 25.99 -17.78 -1.22
CA LEU A 278 25.22 -18.23 -2.36
C LEU A 278 25.33 -19.74 -2.59
N GLU A 279 26.52 -20.30 -2.49
CA GLU A 279 26.80 -21.75 -2.57
C GLU A 279 26.08 -22.51 -1.45
N GLY A 280 26.10 -21.99 -0.23
CA GLY A 280 25.46 -22.60 0.94
C GLY A 280 23.95 -22.74 0.88
N ARG A 281 23.25 -22.00 -0.01
CA ARG A 281 21.80 -22.11 -0.22
C ARG A 281 21.40 -23.36 -1.02
N ALA A 282 22.33 -24.00 -1.71
CA ALA A 282 22.13 -25.21 -2.52
C ALA A 282 20.95 -25.15 -3.54
N THR A 283 20.50 -23.94 -3.91
CA THR A 283 19.35 -23.71 -4.82
C THR A 283 19.78 -23.27 -6.21
N ASP A 284 21.02 -22.81 -6.35
CA ASP A 284 21.51 -22.20 -7.59
C ASP A 284 22.55 -23.09 -8.28
N THR A 285 22.56 -23.06 -9.62
CA THR A 285 23.62 -23.69 -10.41
C THR A 285 24.92 -22.89 -10.33
N PRO A 286 26.10 -23.50 -10.59
CA PRO A 286 27.37 -22.77 -10.63
C PRO A 286 27.38 -21.60 -11.62
N GLU A 287 26.65 -21.72 -12.74
CA GLU A 287 26.48 -20.66 -13.73
C GLU A 287 25.68 -19.47 -13.14
N ALA A 288 24.57 -19.75 -12.48
CA ALA A 288 23.74 -18.72 -11.83
C ALA A 288 24.52 -17.99 -10.71
N ILE A 289 25.36 -18.70 -9.95
CA ILE A 289 26.23 -18.10 -8.93
C ILE A 289 27.23 -17.15 -9.58
N ARG A 290 27.87 -17.53 -10.69
CA ARG A 290 28.80 -16.65 -11.43
C ARG A 290 28.13 -15.37 -11.91
N GLU A 291 26.94 -15.49 -12.51
CA GLU A 291 26.16 -14.32 -12.96
C GLU A 291 25.80 -13.39 -11.80
N ARG A 292 25.38 -13.96 -10.65
CA ARG A 292 25.05 -13.18 -9.45
C ARG A 292 26.27 -12.47 -8.87
N LEU A 293 27.43 -13.11 -8.87
CA LEU A 293 28.68 -12.48 -8.39
C LEU A 293 29.12 -11.34 -9.31
N ALA A 294 29.06 -11.52 -10.61
CA ALA A 294 29.37 -10.45 -11.58
C ALA A 294 28.39 -9.27 -11.43
N LYS A 295 27.09 -9.55 -11.22
CA LYS A 295 26.10 -8.52 -10.91
C LYS A 295 26.42 -7.83 -9.56
N ALA A 296 26.81 -8.57 -8.52
CA ALA A 296 27.16 -8.03 -7.22
C ALA A 296 28.36 -7.09 -7.29
N GLU A 297 29.41 -7.44 -8.03
CA GLU A 297 30.56 -6.55 -8.26
C GLU A 297 30.13 -5.21 -8.89
N TYR A 298 29.22 -5.27 -9.87
CA TYR A 298 28.64 -4.06 -10.46
C TYR A 298 27.80 -3.26 -9.45
N GLU A 299 26.94 -3.90 -8.68
CA GLU A 299 26.09 -3.25 -7.68
C GLU A 299 26.91 -2.60 -6.54
N LEU A 300 28.02 -3.21 -6.13
CA LEU A 300 28.95 -2.63 -5.16
C LEU A 300 29.57 -1.30 -5.60
N THR A 301 29.70 -1.05 -6.90
CA THR A 301 30.19 0.24 -7.40
C THR A 301 29.26 1.42 -7.09
N PHE A 302 27.98 1.14 -6.78
CA PHE A 302 27.00 2.15 -6.40
C PHE A 302 26.99 2.45 -4.89
N ALA A 303 27.59 1.62 -4.05
CA ALA A 303 27.59 1.80 -2.60
C ALA A 303 27.94 3.22 -2.12
N PRO A 304 28.94 3.92 -2.70
CA PRO A 304 29.29 5.30 -2.31
C PRO A 304 28.20 6.35 -2.60
N GLN A 305 27.14 6.00 -3.35
CA GLN A 305 26.04 6.92 -3.67
C GLN A 305 24.89 6.83 -2.64
N PHE A 306 25.00 5.95 -1.65
CA PHE A 306 24.05 5.79 -0.56
C PHE A 306 24.48 6.56 0.68
N ASP A 307 23.54 6.98 1.51
CA ASP A 307 23.83 7.75 2.72
C ASP A 307 24.67 6.92 3.72
N HIS A 308 24.36 5.63 3.85
CA HIS A 308 25.11 4.74 4.72
C HIS A 308 25.32 3.36 4.08
N ILE A 309 26.50 2.81 4.32
CA ILE A 309 26.88 1.45 3.95
C ILE A 309 26.90 0.63 5.25
N ILE A 310 26.08 -0.42 5.30
CA ILE A 310 26.01 -1.37 6.41
C ILE A 310 26.70 -2.65 5.98
N VAL A 311 27.85 -2.93 6.56
CA VAL A 311 28.59 -4.17 6.28
C VAL A 311 27.98 -5.31 7.10
N ASN A 312 27.37 -6.28 6.41
CA ASN A 312 26.80 -7.48 7.04
C ASN A 312 27.85 -8.60 7.12
N ASP A 313 28.80 -8.43 8.00
CA ASP A 313 29.74 -9.48 8.42
C ASP A 313 29.11 -10.33 9.52
N ASP A 314 28.66 -9.69 10.59
CA ASP A 314 27.82 -10.27 11.64
C ASP A 314 26.40 -9.72 11.52
N LEU A 315 25.41 -10.62 11.46
CA LEU A 315 24.02 -10.24 11.20
C LEU A 315 23.42 -9.39 12.33
N GLU A 316 23.72 -9.70 13.59
CA GLU A 316 23.15 -8.96 14.72
C GLU A 316 23.73 -7.55 14.80
N THR A 317 25.01 -7.38 14.54
CA THR A 317 25.66 -6.08 14.43
C THR A 317 25.03 -5.28 13.27
N ALA A 318 24.88 -5.88 12.10
CA ALA A 318 24.27 -5.22 10.94
C ALA A 318 22.81 -4.80 11.20
N LYS A 319 22.04 -5.60 11.93
CA LYS A 319 20.67 -5.24 12.37
C LYS A 319 20.70 -3.99 13.27
N GLN A 320 21.55 -3.98 14.29
CA GLN A 320 21.63 -2.87 15.25
C GLN A 320 22.12 -1.58 14.60
N ASP A 321 23.12 -1.66 13.72
CA ASP A 321 23.61 -0.50 12.96
C ASP A 321 22.50 0.06 12.07
N THR A 322 21.78 -0.80 11.37
CA THR A 322 20.64 -0.38 10.52
C THR A 322 19.55 0.32 11.34
N LEU A 323 19.18 -0.28 12.50
CA LEU A 323 18.20 0.29 13.41
C LEU A 323 18.60 1.66 13.92
N GLN A 324 19.88 1.82 14.29
CA GLN A 324 20.42 3.08 14.78
C GLN A 324 20.34 4.18 13.72
N GLN A 325 20.71 3.88 12.46
CA GLN A 325 20.62 4.84 11.36
C GLN A 325 19.16 5.26 11.13
N ILE A 326 18.22 4.32 11.09
CA ILE A 326 16.81 4.61 10.91
C ILE A 326 16.27 5.46 12.08
N LYS A 327 16.53 5.07 13.34
CA LYS A 327 16.09 5.85 14.52
C LYS A 327 16.65 7.26 14.51
N SER A 328 17.92 7.42 14.19
CA SER A 328 18.56 8.75 14.06
C SER A 328 17.88 9.59 13.00
N PHE A 329 17.61 9.01 11.82
CA PHE A 329 16.96 9.71 10.72
C PHE A 329 15.51 10.10 11.04
N LEU A 330 14.73 9.23 11.68
CA LEU A 330 13.34 9.49 12.06
C LEU A 330 13.24 10.50 13.23
N SER A 331 14.28 10.59 14.08
CA SER A 331 14.30 11.52 15.24
C SER A 331 14.71 12.94 14.85
N ASN A 332 15.35 13.16 13.71
CA ASN A 332 15.76 14.46 13.20
C ASN A 332 14.59 15.15 12.46
N GLN A 333 13.45 15.36 13.18
CA GLN A 333 12.28 16.09 12.70
C GLN A 333 12.34 17.57 13.05
#